data_6244b51ea97c506b035c128c33b74933
#
_entry.id   6244b51ea97c506b035c128c33b74933
#
_cell.length_a   1.000
_cell.length_b   1.000
_cell.length_c   1.000
_cell.angle_alpha   90.00
_cell.angle_beta   90.00
_cell.angle_gamma   90.00
#
_symmetry.space_group_name_H-M   'P 1'
#
loop_
_entity.id
_entity.type
_entity.pdbx_description
1 polymer ?
#
loop_
_entity_poly.entity_id
_entity_poly.type
_entity_poly.pdbx_seq_one_letter_code
_entity_poly.pdbx_strand_id
1 'polypeptide(L)'
;TYRYAPWQEEQLLNGLGDLYDQGLIQEIGLSNTGPKRLIYLYQKLKERGIKIKSIQIQFSLLTRPSLEDKKIKNICIDNNIEYLAYSPLALGLLTIPPDKFPKPTTFLRQKLFQSALPKTNDLRKTLNNIGQNYSASQAQVALNWVRSHGAKPIVGIRNPLQANDAISALDWSLTISEKE
;
A
#
# COMPACT_ATOMS: atom_id res chain seq x y z
N THR A 1 4.27 -1.45 15.14
CA THR A 1 5.61 -0.85 14.98
C THR A 1 6.50 -1.43 16.06
N TYR A 2 7.45 -2.29 15.71
CA TYR A 2 8.49 -2.72 16.65
C TYR A 2 9.32 -1.49 17.01
N ARG A 3 9.28 -1.08 18.26
CA ARG A 3 10.20 -0.08 18.79
C ARG A 3 11.44 -0.84 19.24
N TYR A 4 12.48 -0.76 18.46
CA TYR A 4 13.80 -1.17 18.92
C TYR A 4 14.26 -0.22 20.03
N ALA A 5 14.96 -0.74 21.03
CA ALA A 5 15.70 0.11 21.93
C ALA A 5 16.80 0.87 21.14
N PRO A 6 17.18 2.09 21.52
CA PRO A 6 18.11 2.89 20.72
C PRO A 6 19.41 2.16 20.34
N TRP A 7 19.97 1.34 21.24
CA TRP A 7 21.16 0.54 20.98
C TRP A 7 20.92 -0.60 19.96
N GLN A 8 19.71 -1.18 19.93
CA GLN A 8 19.35 -2.21 18.94
C GLN A 8 19.20 -1.60 17.55
N GLU A 9 18.71 -0.37 17.46
CA GLU A 9 18.59 0.35 16.20
C GLU A 9 19.93 0.66 15.59
N GLU A 10 20.88 1.13 16.40
CA GLU A 10 22.23 1.41 15.95
C GLU A 10 22.92 0.15 15.46
N GLN A 11 22.83 -0.96 16.20
CA GLN A 11 23.33 -2.26 15.77
C GLN A 11 22.70 -2.74 14.46
N LEU A 12 21.38 -2.57 14.29
CA LEU A 12 20.69 -2.91 13.06
C LEU A 12 21.18 -2.07 11.88
N LEU A 13 21.32 -0.76 12.05
CA LEU A 13 21.79 0.14 11.01
C LEU A 13 23.25 -0.17 10.63
N ASN A 14 24.09 -0.48 11.61
CA ASN A 14 25.47 -0.89 11.37
C ASN A 14 25.53 -2.22 10.61
N GLY A 15 24.77 -3.24 11.03
CA GLY A 15 24.69 -4.53 10.33
C GLY A 15 24.17 -4.40 8.89
N LEU A 16 23.17 -3.56 8.66
CA LEU A 16 22.71 -3.26 7.30
C LEU A 16 23.78 -2.57 6.47
N GLY A 17 24.54 -1.65 7.09
CA GLY A 17 25.67 -1.00 6.46
C GLY A 17 26.77 -1.98 6.06
N ASP A 18 27.12 -2.89 6.96
CA ASP A 18 28.15 -3.91 6.70
C ASP A 18 27.74 -4.85 5.56
N LEU A 19 26.45 -5.22 5.47
CA LEU A 19 25.93 -6.01 4.36
C LEU A 19 25.98 -5.24 3.03
N TYR A 20 25.71 -3.94 3.07
CA TYR A 20 25.79 -3.07 1.91
C TYR A 20 27.25 -2.93 1.43
N ASP A 21 28.17 -2.67 2.34
CA ASP A 21 29.61 -2.52 2.04
C ASP A 21 30.22 -3.81 1.47
N GLN A 22 29.69 -4.97 1.88
CA GLN A 22 30.06 -6.29 1.33
C GLN A 22 29.36 -6.60 -0.01
N GLY A 23 28.51 -5.74 -0.52
CA GLY A 23 27.74 -5.96 -1.75
C GLY A 23 26.64 -7.03 -1.66
N LEU A 24 26.31 -7.50 -0.44
CA LEU A 24 25.28 -8.51 -0.21
C LEU A 24 23.86 -7.95 -0.31
N ILE A 25 23.70 -6.65 -0.10
CA ILE A 25 22.45 -5.91 -0.38
C ILE A 25 22.80 -4.67 -1.21
N GLN A 26 21.87 -4.24 -2.05
CA GLN A 26 22.06 -3.06 -2.92
C GLN A 26 21.24 -1.86 -2.46
N GLU A 27 20.07 -2.10 -1.89
CA GLU A 27 19.10 -1.07 -1.51
C GLU A 27 18.32 -1.52 -0.27
N ILE A 28 17.77 -0.56 0.47
CA ILE A 28 16.96 -0.82 1.66
C ILE A 28 15.54 -0.32 1.44
N GLY A 29 14.56 -1.13 1.84
CA GLY A 29 13.17 -0.75 1.96
C GLY A 29 12.74 -0.64 3.42
N LEU A 30 11.85 0.29 3.72
CA LEU A 30 11.25 0.48 5.03
C LEU A 30 9.78 0.06 5.03
N SER A 31 9.24 -0.31 6.20
CA SER A 31 7.83 -0.66 6.34
C SER A 31 7.20 0.01 7.55
N ASN A 32 5.99 0.57 7.35
CA ASN A 32 5.17 1.18 8.41
C ASN A 32 5.94 2.22 9.26
N THR A 33 6.72 3.06 8.60
CA THR A 33 7.57 4.07 9.22
C THR A 33 6.90 5.44 9.13
N GLY A 34 6.67 6.08 10.26
CA GLY A 34 6.11 7.44 10.30
C GLY A 34 7.09 8.50 9.77
N PRO A 35 6.62 9.73 9.45
CA PRO A 35 7.41 10.74 8.74
C PRO A 35 8.68 11.17 9.48
N LYS A 36 8.60 11.42 10.79
CA LYS A 36 9.78 11.81 11.60
C LYS A 36 10.85 10.73 11.59
N ARG A 37 10.43 9.47 11.72
CA ARG A 37 11.34 8.33 11.73
C ARG A 37 11.92 8.05 10.34
N LEU A 38 11.13 8.26 9.29
CA LEU A 38 11.60 8.13 7.91
C LEU A 38 12.74 9.12 7.62
N ILE A 39 12.57 10.39 8.01
CA ILE A 39 13.63 11.41 7.87
C ILE A 39 14.89 11.01 8.66
N TYR A 40 14.73 10.59 9.90
CA TYR A 40 15.86 10.16 10.73
C TYR A 40 16.63 8.99 10.09
N LEU A 41 15.95 7.94 9.69
CA LEU A 41 16.56 6.78 9.06
C LEU A 41 17.18 7.13 7.70
N TYR A 42 16.54 7.99 6.93
CA TYR A 42 17.08 8.49 5.68
C TYR A 42 18.42 9.20 5.88
N GLN A 43 18.51 10.08 6.87
CA GLN A 43 19.76 10.79 7.19
C GLN A 43 20.86 9.82 7.64
N LYS A 44 20.54 8.91 8.56
CA LYS A 44 21.50 7.92 9.08
C LYS A 44 22.05 6.99 7.99
N LEU A 45 21.19 6.48 7.11
CA LEU A 45 21.62 5.62 6.02
C LEU A 45 22.40 6.40 4.94
N LYS A 46 22.00 7.64 4.68
CA LYS A 46 22.70 8.53 3.75
C LYS A 46 24.12 8.85 4.18
N GLU A 47 24.39 8.99 5.49
CA GLU A 47 25.75 9.18 6.05
C GLU A 47 26.71 8.05 5.64
N ARG A 48 26.17 6.84 5.38
CA ARG A 48 26.92 5.66 4.87
C ARG A 48 26.77 5.44 3.36
N GLY A 49 26.21 6.38 2.63
CA GLY A 49 26.00 6.24 1.19
C GLY A 49 24.85 5.29 0.80
N ILE A 50 24.08 4.77 1.77
CA ILE A 50 23.02 3.80 1.55
C ILE A 50 21.72 4.53 1.19
N LYS A 51 21.09 4.10 0.09
CA LYS A 51 19.82 4.67 -0.36
C LYS A 51 18.63 3.89 0.19
N ILE A 52 17.62 4.61 0.68
CA ILE A 52 16.29 4.04 0.91
C ILE A 52 15.60 4.00 -0.45
N LYS A 53 15.31 2.82 -0.95
CA LYS A 53 14.63 2.62 -2.23
C LYS A 53 13.13 2.80 -2.13
N SER A 54 12.53 2.25 -1.07
CA SER A 54 11.08 2.23 -0.94
C SER A 54 10.61 2.34 0.50
N ILE A 55 9.40 2.82 0.66
CA ILE A 55 8.62 2.65 1.89
C ILE A 55 7.32 1.92 1.58
N GLN A 56 7.00 0.91 2.37
CA GLN A 56 5.79 0.12 2.24
C GLN A 56 4.85 0.41 3.40
N ILE A 57 3.62 0.86 3.09
CA ILE A 57 2.59 1.18 4.08
C ILE A 57 1.25 0.51 3.72
N GLN A 58 0.38 0.36 4.69
CA GLN A 58 -1.00 -0.06 4.44
C GLN A 58 -1.77 1.10 3.81
N PHE A 59 -2.21 0.94 2.56
CA PHE A 59 -2.92 2.00 1.87
C PHE A 59 -4.01 1.45 0.93
N SER A 60 -5.23 1.90 1.15
CA SER A 60 -6.41 1.50 0.38
C SER A 60 -7.54 2.53 0.61
N LEU A 61 -8.64 2.40 -0.10
CA LEU A 61 -9.86 3.20 0.12
C LEU A 61 -10.43 3.10 1.54
N LEU A 62 -10.12 2.01 2.27
CA LEU A 62 -10.54 1.83 3.67
C LEU A 62 -9.52 2.35 4.68
N THR A 63 -8.29 2.57 4.26
CA THR A 63 -7.22 3.18 5.06
C THR A 63 -6.86 4.52 4.42
N ARG A 64 -7.78 5.49 4.52
CA ARG A 64 -7.61 6.82 3.90
C ARG A 64 -6.35 7.51 4.43
N PRO A 65 -5.67 8.28 3.57
CA PRO A 65 -4.44 8.95 3.96
C PRO A 65 -4.70 9.92 5.10
N SER A 66 -3.98 9.70 6.19
CA SER A 66 -3.86 10.66 7.28
C SER A 66 -2.99 11.86 6.86
N LEU A 67 -2.95 12.91 7.68
CA LEU A 67 -1.98 14.00 7.46
C LEU A 67 -0.52 13.49 7.49
N GLU A 68 -0.26 12.41 8.23
CA GLU A 68 1.06 11.77 8.28
C GLU A 68 1.41 11.09 6.95
N ASP A 69 0.45 10.43 6.31
CA ASP A 69 0.67 9.79 5.00
C ASP A 69 0.98 10.81 3.91
N LYS A 70 0.33 11.98 3.94
CA LYS A 70 0.66 13.10 3.04
C LYS A 70 2.11 13.57 3.24
N LYS A 71 2.56 13.66 4.50
CA LYS A 71 3.96 14.02 4.81
C LYS A 71 4.93 12.95 4.31
N ILE A 72 4.63 11.66 4.52
CA ILE A 72 5.44 10.55 4.01
C ILE A 72 5.54 10.63 2.49
N LYS A 73 4.42 10.85 1.79
CA LYS A 73 4.40 10.97 0.33
C LYS A 73 5.31 12.10 -0.16
N ASN A 74 5.26 13.28 0.46
CA ASN A 74 6.14 14.39 0.10
C ASN A 74 7.61 14.04 0.31
N ILE A 75 7.97 13.43 1.45
CA ILE A 75 9.34 12.97 1.72
C ILE A 75 9.78 11.96 0.64
N CYS A 76 8.90 11.07 0.21
CA CYS A 76 9.19 10.10 -0.84
C CYS A 76 9.49 10.78 -2.19
N ILE A 77 8.69 11.76 -2.58
CA ILE A 77 8.87 12.54 -3.81
C ILE A 77 10.20 13.28 -3.76
N ASP A 78 10.45 14.04 -2.68
CA ASP A 78 11.62 14.89 -2.51
C ASP A 78 12.94 14.08 -2.51
N ASN A 79 12.89 12.81 -2.12
CA ASN A 79 14.07 11.95 -1.96
C ASN A 79 14.11 10.77 -2.95
N ASN A 80 13.20 10.75 -3.94
CA ASN A 80 13.10 9.66 -4.93
C ASN A 80 12.94 8.27 -4.30
N ILE A 81 12.09 8.18 -3.25
CA ILE A 81 11.74 6.95 -2.55
C ILE A 81 10.43 6.42 -3.12
N GLU A 82 10.39 5.14 -3.49
CA GLU A 82 9.16 4.51 -3.98
C GLU A 82 8.13 4.34 -2.85
N TYR A 83 6.92 4.79 -3.10
CA TYR A 83 5.80 4.65 -2.17
C TYR A 83 4.97 3.43 -2.54
N LEU A 84 5.07 2.36 -1.75
CA LEU A 84 4.43 1.08 -2.00
C LEU A 84 3.22 0.90 -1.09
N ALA A 85 2.09 0.48 -1.66
CA ALA A 85 0.83 0.25 -0.95
C ALA A 85 0.59 -1.25 -0.78
N TYR A 86 0.69 -1.78 0.44
CA TYR A 86 0.25 -3.15 0.71
C TYR A 86 -1.23 -3.18 1.11
N SER A 87 -1.89 -4.33 0.88
CA SER A 87 -3.34 -4.51 1.06
C SER A 87 -4.20 -3.48 0.30
N PRO A 88 -3.89 -3.14 -0.95
CA PRO A 88 -4.62 -2.11 -1.71
C PRO A 88 -6.10 -2.45 -1.92
N LEU A 89 -6.45 -3.73 -1.89
CA LEU A 89 -7.82 -4.25 -2.00
C LEU A 89 -8.46 -4.59 -0.63
N ALA A 90 -7.88 -4.12 0.48
CA ALA A 90 -8.37 -4.36 1.85
C ALA A 90 -8.65 -5.86 2.11
N LEU A 91 -7.64 -6.72 1.89
CA LEU A 91 -7.73 -8.17 2.01
C LEU A 91 -8.80 -8.81 1.09
N GLY A 92 -9.16 -8.14 0.01
CA GLY A 92 -10.17 -8.56 -0.97
C GLY A 92 -11.58 -8.06 -0.65
N LEU A 93 -11.78 -7.27 0.39
CA LEU A 93 -13.09 -6.75 0.77
C LEU A 93 -13.64 -5.81 -0.30
N LEU A 94 -12.79 -4.99 -0.93
CA LEU A 94 -13.18 -4.06 -1.99
C LEU A 94 -13.51 -4.74 -3.33
N THR A 95 -13.25 -6.04 -3.48
CA THR A 95 -13.58 -6.80 -4.70
C THR A 95 -14.90 -7.54 -4.62
N ILE A 96 -15.56 -7.52 -3.47
CA ILE A 96 -16.82 -8.21 -3.25
C ILE A 96 -17.95 -7.37 -3.88
N PRO A 97 -18.78 -7.96 -4.75
CA PRO A 97 -19.91 -7.24 -5.33
C PRO A 97 -20.83 -6.62 -4.27
N PRO A 98 -21.51 -5.49 -4.58
CA PRO A 98 -22.50 -4.92 -3.69
C PRO A 98 -23.55 -5.95 -3.27
N ASP A 99 -24.10 -5.79 -2.07
CA ASP A 99 -25.16 -6.64 -1.50
C ASP A 99 -24.76 -8.14 -1.38
N LYS A 100 -23.47 -8.49 -1.58
CA LYS A 100 -22.94 -9.82 -1.29
C LYS A 100 -22.20 -9.82 0.04
N PHE A 101 -22.42 -10.88 0.82
CA PHE A 101 -21.87 -11.04 2.17
C PHE A 101 -21.26 -12.46 2.31
N PRO A 102 -20.18 -12.76 1.57
CA PRO A 102 -19.57 -14.08 1.63
C PRO A 102 -19.00 -14.37 3.02
N LYS A 103 -19.01 -15.65 3.40
CA LYS A 103 -18.36 -16.15 4.62
C LYS A 103 -16.99 -16.71 4.27
N PRO A 104 -15.89 -16.02 4.59
CA PRO A 104 -14.54 -16.54 4.37
C PRO A 104 -14.28 -17.79 5.20
N THR A 105 -13.34 -18.61 4.76
CA THR A 105 -12.98 -19.88 5.43
C THR A 105 -12.22 -19.69 6.74
N THR A 106 -11.47 -18.59 6.89
CA THR A 106 -10.68 -18.32 8.09
C THR A 106 -11.45 -17.46 9.10
N PHE A 107 -11.40 -17.84 10.37
CA PHE A 107 -12.09 -17.15 11.47
C PHE A 107 -11.78 -15.66 11.54
N LEU A 108 -10.52 -15.28 11.37
CA LEU A 108 -10.10 -13.86 11.40
C LEU A 108 -10.74 -13.04 10.27
N ARG A 109 -10.77 -13.59 9.04
CA ARG A 109 -11.45 -12.93 7.91
C ARG A 109 -12.96 -12.89 8.08
N GLN A 110 -13.56 -13.95 8.66
CA GLN A 110 -15.00 -13.94 8.95
C GLN A 110 -15.36 -12.77 9.87
N LYS A 111 -14.64 -12.60 10.98
CA LYS A 111 -14.88 -11.51 11.93
C LYS A 111 -14.69 -10.13 11.28
N LEU A 112 -13.63 -9.97 10.47
CA LEU A 112 -13.39 -8.75 9.72
C LEU A 112 -14.53 -8.46 8.74
N PHE A 113 -14.93 -9.46 7.94
CA PHE A 113 -15.95 -9.29 6.91
C PHE A 113 -17.34 -9.03 7.50
N GLN A 114 -17.71 -9.72 8.57
CA GLN A 114 -18.98 -9.47 9.28
C GLN A 114 -19.09 -8.00 9.75
N SER A 115 -17.99 -7.45 10.26
CA SER A 115 -17.96 -6.07 10.74
C SER A 115 -17.87 -5.03 9.62
N ALA A 116 -17.10 -5.31 8.57
CA ALA A 116 -16.73 -4.31 7.56
C ALA A 116 -17.67 -4.29 6.34
N LEU A 117 -18.19 -5.46 5.91
CA LEU A 117 -19.01 -5.54 4.70
C LEU A 117 -20.27 -4.66 4.75
N PRO A 118 -21.06 -4.63 5.84
CA PRO A 118 -22.22 -3.74 5.90
C PRO A 118 -21.84 -2.28 5.78
N LYS A 119 -20.74 -1.88 6.45
CA LYS A 119 -20.26 -0.49 6.51
C LYS A 119 -19.64 0.00 5.19
N THR A 120 -19.23 -0.92 4.33
CA THR A 120 -18.55 -0.62 3.07
C THR A 120 -19.46 -0.83 1.86
N ASN A 121 -20.73 -1.12 2.05
CA ASN A 121 -21.63 -1.45 0.95
C ASN A 121 -21.78 -0.30 -0.05
N ASP A 122 -21.96 0.92 0.43
CA ASP A 122 -22.12 2.09 -0.44
C ASP A 122 -20.82 2.39 -1.21
N LEU A 123 -19.66 2.27 -0.56
CA LEU A 123 -18.38 2.36 -1.26
C LEU A 123 -18.28 1.29 -2.36
N ARG A 124 -18.66 0.04 -2.07
CA ARG A 124 -18.63 -1.04 -3.07
C ARG A 124 -19.60 -0.79 -4.23
N LYS A 125 -20.77 -0.19 -3.97
CA LYS A 125 -21.69 0.28 -5.01
C LYS A 125 -21.04 1.34 -5.89
N THR A 126 -20.39 2.32 -5.29
CA THR A 126 -19.65 3.36 -6.02
C THR A 126 -18.57 2.75 -6.90
N LEU A 127 -17.72 1.86 -6.34
CA LEU A 127 -16.68 1.17 -7.13
C LEU A 127 -17.27 0.36 -8.29
N ASN A 128 -18.38 -0.32 -8.05
CA ASN A 128 -19.07 -1.08 -9.10
C ASN A 128 -19.61 -0.17 -10.21
N ASN A 129 -20.23 0.94 -9.86
CA ASN A 129 -20.80 1.90 -10.82
C ASN A 129 -19.68 2.54 -11.67
N ILE A 130 -18.59 2.99 -11.04
CA ILE A 130 -17.42 3.50 -11.76
C ILE A 130 -16.85 2.40 -12.69
N GLY A 131 -16.70 1.17 -12.19
CA GLY A 131 -16.23 0.05 -12.99
C GLY A 131 -17.07 -0.19 -14.24
N GLN A 132 -18.39 -0.11 -14.13
CA GLN A 132 -19.30 -0.27 -15.28
C GLN A 132 -19.03 0.77 -16.39
N ASN A 133 -18.73 2.02 -16.03
CA ASN A 133 -18.45 3.09 -17.01
C ASN A 133 -17.16 2.80 -17.83
N TYR A 134 -16.23 2.05 -17.26
CA TYR A 134 -14.94 1.69 -17.88
C TYR A 134 -14.86 0.23 -18.33
N SER A 135 -15.95 -0.54 -18.26
CA SER A 135 -15.92 -2.00 -18.46
C SER A 135 -14.84 -2.68 -17.60
N ALA A 136 -14.64 -2.18 -16.38
CA ALA A 136 -13.59 -2.57 -15.46
C ALA A 136 -14.17 -3.20 -14.18
N SER A 137 -13.37 -4.02 -13.52
CA SER A 137 -13.73 -4.60 -12.22
C SER A 137 -13.60 -3.58 -11.07
N GLN A 138 -14.29 -3.84 -9.96
CA GLN A 138 -14.10 -3.08 -8.72
C GLN A 138 -12.65 -3.10 -8.23
N ALA A 139 -11.92 -4.21 -8.48
CA ALA A 139 -10.50 -4.32 -8.16
C ALA A 139 -9.68 -3.31 -8.96
N GLN A 140 -9.92 -3.19 -10.25
CA GLN A 140 -9.25 -2.20 -11.11
C GLN A 140 -9.52 -0.77 -10.65
N VAL A 141 -10.78 -0.43 -10.29
CA VAL A 141 -11.12 0.88 -9.76
C VAL A 141 -10.35 1.18 -8.48
N ALA A 142 -10.34 0.25 -7.52
CA ALA A 142 -9.61 0.41 -6.26
C ALA A 142 -8.09 0.55 -6.47
N LEU A 143 -7.50 -0.21 -7.39
CA LEU A 143 -6.08 -0.12 -7.74
C LEU A 143 -5.75 1.22 -8.43
N ASN A 144 -6.61 1.68 -9.34
CA ASN A 144 -6.48 3.00 -9.95
C ASN A 144 -6.55 4.14 -8.94
N TRP A 145 -7.43 4.03 -7.94
CA TRP A 145 -7.48 5.00 -6.86
C TRP A 145 -6.15 5.06 -6.08
N VAL A 146 -5.59 3.91 -5.70
CA VAL A 146 -4.28 3.83 -5.04
C VAL A 146 -3.18 4.48 -5.89
N ARG A 147 -3.14 4.16 -7.20
CA ARG A 147 -2.17 4.74 -8.15
C ARG A 147 -2.33 6.25 -8.29
N SER A 148 -3.57 6.74 -8.32
CA SER A 148 -3.84 8.19 -8.44
C SER A 148 -3.30 9.00 -7.27
N HIS A 149 -3.06 8.33 -6.13
CA HIS A 149 -2.42 8.92 -4.96
C HIS A 149 -0.88 8.79 -4.99
N GLY A 150 -0.30 8.31 -6.10
CA GLY A 150 1.14 8.16 -6.27
C GLY A 150 1.75 6.94 -5.58
N ALA A 151 0.92 6.01 -5.10
CA ALA A 151 1.39 4.76 -4.52
C ALA A 151 1.41 3.64 -5.57
N LYS A 152 2.40 2.75 -5.51
CA LYS A 152 2.46 1.53 -6.31
C LYS A 152 1.78 0.40 -5.52
N PRO A 153 0.64 -0.15 -5.98
CA PRO A 153 -0.08 -1.19 -5.25
C PRO A 153 0.65 -2.53 -5.32
N ILE A 154 0.79 -3.19 -4.17
CA ILE A 154 1.26 -4.57 -4.06
C ILE A 154 0.04 -5.48 -3.95
N VAL A 155 -0.26 -6.19 -5.03
CA VAL A 155 -1.49 -6.98 -5.17
C VAL A 155 -1.23 -8.44 -4.89
N GLY A 156 -2.04 -9.05 -4.01
CA GLY A 156 -2.06 -10.51 -3.84
C GLY A 156 -2.82 -11.18 -4.98
N ILE A 157 -2.16 -12.06 -5.70
CA ILE A 157 -2.69 -12.78 -6.87
C ILE A 157 -2.67 -14.27 -6.59
N ARG A 158 -3.77 -14.98 -6.90
CA ARG A 158 -3.94 -16.42 -6.67
C ARG A 158 -4.13 -17.23 -7.95
N ASN A 159 -4.49 -16.57 -9.04
CA ASN A 159 -4.74 -17.20 -10.33
C ASN A 159 -4.50 -16.21 -11.48
N PRO A 160 -4.34 -16.71 -12.73
CA PRO A 160 -4.07 -15.87 -13.91
C PRO A 160 -5.14 -14.81 -14.19
N LEU A 161 -6.41 -15.11 -13.90
CA LEU A 161 -7.50 -14.14 -14.13
C LEU A 161 -7.34 -12.90 -13.24
N GLN A 162 -6.95 -13.09 -11.97
CA GLN A 162 -6.65 -11.97 -11.08
C GLN A 162 -5.41 -11.19 -11.50
N ALA A 163 -4.42 -11.86 -12.11
CA ALA A 163 -3.24 -11.19 -12.65
C ALA A 163 -3.62 -10.27 -13.82
N ASN A 164 -4.36 -10.81 -14.79
CA ASN A 164 -4.84 -10.02 -15.92
C ASN A 164 -5.73 -8.86 -15.49
N ASP A 165 -6.66 -9.10 -14.58
CA ASP A 165 -7.54 -8.06 -14.02
C ASP A 165 -6.74 -6.94 -13.35
N ALA A 166 -5.71 -7.28 -12.55
CA ALA A 166 -4.85 -6.29 -11.91
C ALA A 166 -3.98 -5.51 -12.90
N ILE A 167 -3.48 -6.15 -13.95
CA ILE A 167 -2.69 -5.51 -15.01
C ILE A 167 -3.56 -4.53 -15.80
N SER A 168 -4.78 -4.92 -16.17
CA SER A 168 -5.72 -4.06 -16.90
C SER A 168 -6.07 -2.76 -16.13
N ALA A 169 -5.82 -2.69 -14.82
CA ALA A 169 -5.89 -1.42 -14.11
C ALA A 169 -4.85 -0.38 -14.58
N LEU A 170 -3.85 -0.76 -15.36
CA LEU A 170 -2.83 0.14 -15.89
C LEU A 170 -3.28 0.87 -17.17
N ASP A 171 -4.29 0.33 -17.87
CA ASP A 171 -4.67 0.79 -19.21
C ASP A 171 -5.56 2.05 -19.17
N TRP A 172 -6.04 2.44 -18.01
CA TRP A 172 -6.96 3.58 -17.84
C TRP A 172 -6.72 4.31 -16.52
N SER A 173 -7.38 5.44 -16.32
CA SER A 173 -7.25 6.25 -15.11
C SER A 173 -8.58 6.87 -14.71
N LEU A 174 -8.80 7.02 -13.40
CA LEU A 174 -9.93 7.74 -12.83
C LEU A 174 -9.89 9.23 -13.20
N THR A 175 -11.03 9.83 -13.43
CA THR A 175 -11.20 11.29 -13.52
C THR A 175 -10.93 11.95 -12.17
N ILE A 176 -10.82 13.28 -12.15
CA ILE A 176 -10.59 14.02 -10.89
C ILE A 176 -11.74 13.80 -9.92
N SER A 177 -13.00 13.86 -10.39
CA SER A 177 -14.19 13.67 -9.56
C SER A 177 -14.35 12.25 -9.00
N GLU A 178 -13.84 11.24 -9.71
CA GLU A 178 -13.90 9.85 -9.25
C GLU A 178 -12.82 9.50 -8.21
N LYS A 179 -11.83 10.37 -8.03
CA LYS A 179 -10.76 10.21 -7.03
C LYS A 179 -11.17 10.72 -5.65
N GLU A 180 -12.18 11.58 -5.56
CA GLU A 180 -12.70 12.19 -4.32
C GLU A 180 -13.70 11.27 -3.61
#